data_4a6e97a23f1e3af923077bd180af883d
#
_entry.id   4a6e97a23f1e3af923077bd180af883d
#
_cell.length_a   1.000
_cell.length_b   1.000
_cell.length_c   1.000
_cell.angle_alpha   90.00
_cell.angle_beta   90.00
_cell.angle_gamma   90.00
#
_symmetry.space_group_name_H-M   'P 1'
#
loop_
_entity.id
_entity.type
_entity.pdbx_description
1 polymer ?
#
loop_
_entity_poly.entity_id
_entity_poly.type
_entity_poly.pdbx_seq_one_letter_code
_entity_poly.pdbx_strand_id
1 'polypeptide(L)' 'MADIAQQDEWVMEKGIVAKMYMTPRQIKSYREGRWVEGIHYKKHSPNPQATEGRVTLLYNYTKIIRLIGDA' A
#
# COMPACT_ATOMS: atom_id res chain seq x y z
N MET A 1 -11.92 -20.25 10.83
CA MET A 1 -10.63 -20.02 11.08
C MET A 1 -9.81 -19.62 9.97
N ALA A 2 -10.10 -19.99 8.81
CA ALA A 2 -9.34 -19.63 7.66
C ALA A 2 -9.33 -18.14 7.42
N ASP A 3 -10.28 -17.47 8.01
CA ASP A 3 -10.42 -16.06 7.72
C ASP A 3 -9.24 -15.21 8.14
N ILE A 4 -8.59 -15.62 9.19
CA ILE A 4 -7.46 -14.86 9.66
C ILE A 4 -6.35 -14.86 8.64
N ALA A 5 -6.16 -15.97 7.99
CA ALA A 5 -5.12 -16.09 6.98
C ALA A 5 -5.45 -15.28 5.73
N GLN A 6 -6.70 -14.85 5.61
CA GLN A 6 -7.12 -14.10 4.45
C GLN A 6 -6.94 -12.59 4.61
N GLN A 7 -6.57 -12.16 5.80
CA GLN A 7 -6.45 -10.73 6.03
C GLN A 7 -5.22 -10.17 5.34
N ASP A 8 -5.44 -9.08 4.63
CA ASP A 8 -4.36 -8.41 3.95
C ASP A 8 -3.55 -7.57 4.93
N GLU A 9 -2.28 -7.46 4.66
CA GLU A 9 -1.40 -6.64 5.49
C GLU A 9 -1.26 -5.27 4.84
N TRP A 10 -1.66 -4.24 5.58
CA TRP A 10 -1.55 -2.86 5.12
C TRP A 10 -0.37 -2.20 5.80
N VAL A 11 0.51 -1.61 5.01
CA VAL A 11 1.71 -0.97 5.53
C VAL A 11 1.87 0.41 4.92
N MET A 12 2.65 1.25 5.58
CA MET A 12 2.99 2.54 5.03
C MET A 12 4.13 2.38 4.02
N GLU A 13 4.43 3.47 3.33
CA GLU A 13 5.48 3.43 2.32
C GLU A 13 6.80 2.92 2.90
N LYS A 14 7.13 3.34 4.12
CA LYS A 14 8.35 2.85 4.75
C LYS A 14 8.35 1.34 4.88
N GLY A 15 7.19 0.76 5.11
CA GLY A 15 7.08 -0.69 5.21
C GLY A 15 7.36 -1.37 3.88
N ILE A 16 6.87 -0.79 2.79
CA ILE A 16 7.15 -1.34 1.47
C ILE A 16 8.65 -1.24 1.17
N VAL A 17 9.25 -0.10 1.47
CA VAL A 17 10.68 0.08 1.27
C VAL A 17 11.46 -0.99 2.03
N ALA A 18 11.10 -1.20 3.29
CA ALA A 18 11.84 -2.14 4.13
C ALA A 18 11.60 -3.59 3.72
N LYS A 19 10.37 -3.93 3.36
CA LYS A 19 10.02 -5.32 3.08
C LYS A 19 10.39 -5.76 1.67
N MET A 20 10.36 -4.84 0.73
CA MET A 20 10.55 -5.18 -0.67
C MET A 20 11.79 -4.54 -1.27
N TYR A 21 12.52 -3.79 -0.46
CA TYR A 21 13.75 -3.14 -0.92
C TYR A 21 13.51 -2.23 -2.13
N MET A 22 12.34 -1.63 -2.20
CA MET A 22 12.03 -0.71 -3.27
C MET A 22 12.38 0.71 -2.87
N THR A 23 12.79 1.52 -3.84
CA THR A 23 13.01 2.93 -3.58
C THR A 23 11.68 3.66 -3.65
N PRO A 24 11.57 4.83 -3.01
CA PRO A 24 10.36 5.63 -3.13
C PRO A 24 10.00 5.96 -4.57
N ARG A 25 10.99 6.13 -5.43
CA ARG A 25 10.73 6.40 -6.84
C ARG A 25 10.07 5.21 -7.51
N GLN A 26 10.53 4.00 -7.20
CA GLN A 26 9.91 2.81 -7.75
C GLN A 26 8.48 2.64 -7.25
N ILE A 27 8.26 2.92 -5.97
CA ILE A 27 6.93 2.83 -5.40
C ILE A 27 5.99 3.81 -6.11
N LYS A 28 6.44 5.02 -6.33
CA LYS A 28 5.63 6.03 -7.03
C LYS A 28 5.31 5.58 -8.44
N SER A 29 6.28 5.00 -9.12
CA SER A 29 6.09 4.53 -10.49
C SER A 29 5.04 3.43 -10.55
N TYR A 30 5.12 2.46 -9.64
CA TYR A 30 4.13 1.39 -9.59
C TYR A 30 2.75 1.94 -9.24
N ARG A 31 2.70 2.88 -8.30
CA ARG A 31 1.44 3.45 -7.87
C ARG A 31 0.74 4.17 -9.02
N GLU A 32 1.50 4.81 -9.87
CA GLU A 32 0.92 5.57 -10.96
C GLU A 32 0.60 4.71 -12.18
N GLY A 33 1.26 3.59 -12.32
CA GLY A 33 1.11 2.81 -13.53
C GLY A 33 0.53 1.42 -13.38
N ARG A 34 0.68 0.80 -12.23
CA ARG A 34 0.28 -0.60 -12.08
C ARG A 34 -0.66 -0.87 -10.93
N TRP A 35 -0.53 -0.14 -9.84
CA TRP A 35 -1.34 -0.40 -8.66
C TRP A 35 -2.66 0.36 -8.76
N VAL A 36 -3.71 -0.27 -8.28
CA VAL A 36 -5.06 0.28 -8.35
C VAL A 36 -5.46 0.80 -6.98
N GLU A 37 -5.90 2.04 -6.93
CA GLU A 37 -6.36 2.63 -5.67
C GLU A 37 -7.57 1.88 -5.17
N GLY A 38 -7.57 1.60 -3.87
CA GLY A 38 -8.64 0.82 -3.26
C GLY A 38 -8.32 -0.66 -3.19
N ILE A 39 -7.42 -1.14 -4.05
CA ILE A 39 -7.00 -2.54 -4.06
C ILE A 39 -5.59 -2.68 -3.55
N HIS A 40 -4.65 -1.98 -4.18
CA HIS A 40 -3.24 -2.10 -3.83
C HIS A 40 -2.78 -1.02 -2.88
N TYR A 41 -3.47 0.11 -2.85
CA TYR A 41 -3.16 1.17 -1.92
C TYR A 41 -4.43 1.97 -1.66
N LYS A 42 -4.42 2.72 -0.57
CA LYS A 42 -5.55 3.58 -0.24
C LYS A 42 -5.07 4.78 0.53
N LYS A 43 -5.84 5.85 0.45
CA LYS A 43 -5.56 7.05 1.21
C LYS A 43 -6.21 6.95 2.56
N HIS A 44 -5.49 7.33 3.57
CA HIS A 44 -5.99 7.29 4.95
C HIS A 44 -5.73 8.63 5.61
N SER A 45 -6.76 9.22 6.16
CA SER A 45 -6.63 10.44 6.91
C SER A 45 -6.84 10.13 8.38
N PRO A 46 -5.81 10.23 9.20
CA PRO A 46 -5.95 9.92 10.62
C PRO A 46 -6.85 10.90 11.35
N ASN A 47 -7.00 12.09 10.80
CA ASN A 47 -7.86 13.08 11.40
C ASN A 47 -8.81 13.63 10.34
N PRO A 48 -10.03 13.11 10.30
CA PRO A 48 -10.97 13.52 9.25
C PRO A 48 -11.36 14.99 9.31
N GLN A 49 -11.07 15.64 10.42
CA GLN A 49 -11.38 17.06 10.53
C GLN A 49 -10.21 17.95 10.17
N ALA A 50 -9.08 17.38 9.90
CA ALA A 50 -7.94 18.15 9.48
C ALA A 50 -8.19 18.69 8.07
N THR A 51 -8.13 19.98 7.94
CA THR A 51 -8.32 20.59 6.64
C THR A 51 -7.03 20.62 5.84
N GLU A 52 -5.95 20.34 6.50
CA GLU A 52 -4.65 20.39 5.87
C GLU A 52 -4.31 19.06 5.29
N GLY A 53 -4.84 18.67 4.32
CA GLY A 53 -4.64 17.48 3.56
C GLY A 53 -3.44 16.58 3.79
N ARG A 54 -3.08 16.32 5.00
CA ARG A 54 -2.05 15.33 5.24
C ARG A 54 -2.66 13.97 5.12
N VAL A 55 -2.47 13.38 3.99
CA VAL A 55 -3.02 12.06 3.72
C VAL A 55 -1.90 11.04 3.77
N THR A 56 -2.08 10.02 4.59
CA THR A 56 -1.16 8.91 4.64
C THR A 56 -1.60 7.86 3.63
N LEU A 57 -0.66 7.37 2.85
CA LEU A 57 -0.96 6.29 1.92
C LEU A 57 -0.63 4.97 2.59
N LEU A 58 -1.59 4.06 2.54
CA LEU A 58 -1.40 2.70 3.03
C LEU A 58 -1.37 1.77 1.83
N TYR A 59 -0.45 0.83 1.85
CA TYR A 59 -0.27 -0.11 0.76
C TYR A 59 -0.64 -1.51 1.19
N ASN A 60 -1.36 -2.22 0.35
CA ASN A 60 -1.73 -3.60 0.62
C ASN A 60 -0.56 -4.50 0.23
N TYR A 61 0.30 -4.74 1.19
CA TYR A 61 1.51 -5.52 0.97
C TYR A 61 1.19 -6.91 0.44
N THR A 62 0.15 -7.52 0.96
CA THR A 62 -0.23 -8.87 0.56
C THR A 62 -0.55 -8.93 -0.93
N LYS A 63 -1.37 -8.01 -1.41
CA LYS A 63 -1.75 -7.99 -2.82
C LYS A 63 -0.63 -7.52 -3.72
N ILE A 64 0.20 -6.62 -3.21
CA ILE A 64 1.33 -6.13 -3.99
C ILE A 64 2.33 -7.25 -4.23
N ILE A 65 2.64 -8.03 -3.20
CA ILE A 65 3.54 -9.17 -3.37
C ILE A 65 2.96 -10.17 -4.35
N ARG A 66 1.67 -10.41 -4.25
CA ARG A 66 1.02 -11.36 -5.14
C ARG A 66 1.07 -10.88 -6.58
N LEU A 67 0.82 -9.59 -6.77
CA LEU A 67 0.86 -9.01 -8.11
C LEU A 67 2.25 -9.13 -8.72
N ILE A 68 3.28 -8.80 -7.96
CA ILE A 68 4.65 -8.87 -8.45
C ILE A 68 5.08 -10.31 -8.67
N GLY A 69 4.67 -11.20 -7.79
CA GLY A 69 5.02 -12.60 -7.92
C GLY A 69 4.39 -13.28 -9.11
N ASP A 70 3.23 -12.78 -9.55
CA ASP A 70 2.52 -13.37 -10.69
C ASP A 70 2.91 -12.74 -12.02
N ALA A 71 3.69 -11.70 -11.99
CA ALA A 71 4.02 -10.94 -13.20
C ALA A 71 5.04 -11.65 -14.11
#